data_cba263f1892e1708a61bfaf6731acae8
#
_entry.id   cba263f1892e1708a61bfaf6731acae8
#
_cell.length_a   1.000
_cell.length_b   1.000
_cell.length_c   1.000
_cell.angle_alpha   90.00
_cell.angle_beta   90.00
_cell.angle_gamma   90.00
#
_symmetry.space_group_name_H-M   'P 1'
#
loop_
_entity.id
_entity.type
_entity.pdbx_description
1 polymer ?
#
loop_
_entity_poly.entity_id
_entity_poly.type
_entity_poly.pdbx_seq_one_letter_code
_entity_poly.pdbx_strand_id
1 'polypeptide(L)'
;MLKNIIKQVWNQRRQNGWILLELIIAGFFLWTVIDPVYVLTVNHFTPKGYEEDGRYVLRFGAYGEKHGMRDTTVTKEQQRTAIDNMLRLVRDCPEVESALLVQNSSFPNGGSWNGTTYYADTLKSEERKYVNTQEYTFNNAGGGNLFKTYGMKNALTGGDIEVPQDAGGRNLIYVSENFARHMFGTTDAVGKKVYDYRDRAHEIAAVFKDYKHRDFEPIYPLIIRVNNKVGVGPYMHWTYMIAFNLKKGVDEDAFVERFEKEVAPNMAMANFFYDRLLSFDKQRTTWAKQSGTY
;
A
#
# COMPACT_ATOMS: atom_id res chain seq x y z
N MET A 1 -19.22 -54.97 -19.52
CA MET A 1 -18.48 -54.81 -18.25
C MET A 1 -19.00 -53.59 -17.45
N LEU A 2 -18.99 -52.39 -17.98
CA LEU A 2 -19.42 -51.16 -17.29
C LEU A 2 -20.85 -51.20 -16.74
N LYS A 3 -21.79 -51.73 -17.54
CA LYS A 3 -23.22 -51.86 -17.20
C LYS A 3 -23.45 -52.76 -15.95
N ASN A 4 -22.64 -53.80 -15.81
CA ASN A 4 -22.73 -54.68 -14.63
C ASN A 4 -22.15 -54.03 -13.34
N ILE A 5 -21.09 -53.24 -13.51
CA ILE A 5 -20.50 -52.45 -12.42
C ILE A 5 -21.51 -51.43 -11.91
N ILE A 6 -22.14 -50.67 -12.82
CA ILE A 6 -23.18 -49.66 -12.46
C ILE A 6 -24.38 -50.33 -11.73
N LYS A 7 -24.82 -51.53 -12.22
CA LYS A 7 -25.89 -52.25 -11.58
C LYS A 7 -25.53 -52.77 -10.19
N GLN A 8 -24.29 -53.18 -9.97
CA GLN A 8 -23.76 -53.63 -8.69
C GLN A 8 -23.67 -52.43 -7.71
N VAL A 9 -23.15 -51.31 -8.14
CA VAL A 9 -23.08 -50.07 -7.35
C VAL A 9 -24.48 -49.60 -6.94
N TRP A 10 -25.47 -49.70 -7.85
CA TRP A 10 -26.86 -49.31 -7.55
C TRP A 10 -27.53 -50.26 -6.56
N ASN A 11 -27.27 -51.56 -6.64
CA ASN A 11 -27.83 -52.54 -5.69
C ASN A 11 -27.27 -52.37 -4.27
N GLN A 12 -26.04 -51.88 -4.16
CA GLN A 12 -25.37 -51.61 -2.85
C GLN A 12 -25.48 -50.12 -2.44
N ARG A 13 -26.44 -49.36 -3.00
CA ARG A 13 -26.54 -47.92 -2.83
C ARG A 13 -26.56 -47.44 -1.36
N ARG A 14 -27.04 -48.22 -0.42
CA ARG A 14 -27.04 -47.83 1.01
C ARG A 14 -25.63 -47.87 1.60
N GLN A 15 -24.82 -48.86 1.31
CA GLN A 15 -23.43 -48.95 1.76
C GLN A 15 -22.55 -47.98 0.97
N ASN A 16 -22.73 -47.95 -0.36
CA ASN A 16 -21.98 -47.02 -1.23
C ASN A 16 -22.32 -45.54 -0.96
N GLY A 17 -23.56 -45.27 -0.53
CA GLY A 17 -24.00 -43.94 -0.13
C GLY A 17 -23.28 -43.42 1.11
N TRP A 18 -23.01 -44.29 2.06
CA TRP A 18 -22.22 -43.93 3.26
C TRP A 18 -20.77 -43.63 2.92
N ILE A 19 -20.14 -44.48 2.12
CA ILE A 19 -18.77 -44.29 1.64
C ILE A 19 -18.68 -42.99 0.82
N LEU A 20 -19.67 -42.68 -0.04
CA LEU A 20 -19.72 -41.45 -0.80
C LEU A 20 -19.81 -40.23 0.12
N LEU A 21 -20.64 -40.30 1.15
CA LEU A 21 -20.75 -39.23 2.16
C LEU A 21 -19.42 -39.00 2.90
N GLU A 22 -18.75 -40.08 3.32
CA GLU A 22 -17.43 -39.99 3.95
C GLU A 22 -16.39 -39.36 3.03
N LEU A 23 -16.37 -39.70 1.74
CA LEU A 23 -15.47 -39.14 0.74
C LEU A 23 -15.76 -37.66 0.49
N ILE A 24 -17.06 -37.26 0.47
CA ILE A 24 -17.44 -35.84 0.33
C ILE A 24 -16.96 -35.05 1.55
N ILE A 25 -17.20 -35.59 2.76
CA ILE A 25 -16.76 -34.93 4.00
C ILE A 25 -15.23 -34.84 4.05
N ALA A 26 -14.53 -35.95 3.76
CA ALA A 26 -13.08 -35.95 3.71
C ALA A 26 -12.52 -35.00 2.65
N GLY A 27 -13.14 -34.98 1.46
CA GLY A 27 -12.80 -34.04 0.38
C GLY A 27 -12.99 -32.57 0.78
N PHE A 28 -14.09 -32.28 1.48
CA PHE A 28 -14.35 -30.94 2.00
C PHE A 28 -13.29 -30.52 3.03
N PHE A 29 -12.96 -31.37 3.99
CA PHE A 29 -11.90 -31.08 4.96
C PHE A 29 -10.53 -30.95 4.29
N LEU A 30 -10.22 -31.81 3.33
CA LEU A 30 -8.97 -31.72 2.57
C LEU A 30 -8.88 -30.39 1.80
N TRP A 31 -9.97 -29.97 1.17
CA TRP A 31 -10.06 -28.69 0.46
C TRP A 31 -9.83 -27.51 1.39
N THR A 32 -10.47 -27.50 2.57
CA THR A 32 -10.30 -26.40 3.55
C THR A 32 -8.88 -26.23 4.07
N VAL A 33 -8.04 -27.27 3.95
CA VAL A 33 -6.62 -27.20 4.31
C VAL A 33 -5.75 -26.87 3.09
N ILE A 34 -6.01 -27.50 1.94
CA ILE A 34 -5.18 -27.34 0.75
C ILE A 34 -5.32 -25.95 0.15
N ASP A 35 -6.54 -25.43 0.06
CA ASP A 35 -6.79 -24.13 -0.58
C ASP A 35 -6.04 -22.96 0.11
N PRO A 36 -6.15 -22.78 1.46
CA PRO A 36 -5.39 -21.74 2.14
C PRO A 36 -3.86 -21.93 2.02
N VAL A 37 -3.36 -23.15 2.09
CA VAL A 37 -1.93 -23.43 1.94
C VAL A 37 -1.46 -23.07 0.53
N TYR A 38 -2.24 -23.43 -0.49
CA TYR A 38 -1.95 -23.07 -1.87
C TYR A 38 -1.93 -21.54 -2.06
N VAL A 39 -2.99 -20.85 -1.60
CA VAL A 39 -3.11 -19.39 -1.70
C VAL A 39 -1.96 -18.68 -0.98
N LEU A 40 -1.63 -19.10 0.24
CA LEU A 40 -0.52 -18.54 1.01
C LEU A 40 0.83 -18.79 0.31
N THR A 41 1.03 -19.98 -0.23
CA THR A 41 2.25 -20.34 -0.95
C THR A 41 2.41 -19.47 -2.21
N VAL A 42 1.38 -19.40 -3.04
CA VAL A 42 1.40 -18.55 -4.25
C VAL A 42 1.64 -17.10 -3.88
N ASN A 43 0.96 -16.61 -2.87
CA ASN A 43 1.12 -15.24 -2.40
C ASN A 43 2.53 -14.98 -1.85
N HIS A 44 3.13 -15.91 -1.15
CA HIS A 44 4.49 -15.76 -0.62
C HIS A 44 5.55 -15.61 -1.72
N PHE A 45 5.41 -16.39 -2.80
CA PHE A 45 6.35 -16.35 -3.94
C PHE A 45 6.03 -15.29 -4.99
N THR A 46 4.90 -14.61 -4.88
CA THR A 46 4.56 -13.51 -5.81
C THR A 46 5.44 -12.30 -5.54
N PRO A 47 6.12 -11.73 -6.56
CA PRO A 47 6.95 -10.54 -6.39
C PRO A 47 6.17 -9.38 -5.77
N LYS A 48 6.76 -8.72 -4.79
CA LYS A 48 6.10 -7.64 -4.04
C LYS A 48 6.01 -6.33 -4.81
N GLY A 49 6.93 -6.11 -5.76
CA GLY A 49 7.01 -4.88 -6.55
C GLY A 49 7.62 -3.69 -5.81
N TYR A 50 8.12 -3.89 -4.59
CA TYR A 50 8.86 -2.93 -3.78
C TYR A 50 9.99 -3.62 -3.03
N GLU A 51 10.90 -2.85 -2.46
CA GLU A 51 11.97 -3.33 -1.61
C GLU A 51 11.62 -3.13 -0.14
N GLU A 52 12.10 -4.00 0.76
CA GLU A 52 11.82 -3.91 2.21
C GLU A 52 13.05 -3.47 3.02
N ASP A 53 14.24 -3.90 2.59
CA ASP A 53 15.48 -3.64 3.31
C ASP A 53 15.79 -2.14 3.39
N GLY A 54 16.11 -1.67 4.58
CA GLY A 54 16.42 -0.28 4.82
C GLY A 54 15.26 0.70 4.63
N ARG A 55 14.00 0.23 4.61
CA ARG A 55 12.82 1.07 4.40
C ARG A 55 11.96 1.15 5.66
N TYR A 56 11.60 2.37 5.99
CA TYR A 56 10.93 2.68 7.24
C TYR A 56 9.73 3.60 7.06
N VAL A 57 8.78 3.46 7.98
CA VAL A 57 7.68 4.40 8.19
C VAL A 57 7.77 4.93 9.61
N LEU A 58 7.83 6.24 9.75
CA LEU A 58 7.71 6.95 11.01
C LEU A 58 6.27 7.37 11.22
N ARG A 59 5.70 6.93 12.34
CA ARG A 59 4.40 7.38 12.82
C ARG A 59 4.59 8.48 13.84
N PHE A 60 3.75 9.49 13.75
CA PHE A 60 3.66 10.51 14.80
C PHE A 60 2.27 10.50 15.42
N GLY A 61 2.20 10.75 16.72
CA GLY A 61 0.98 10.90 17.48
C GLY A 61 0.60 12.37 17.64
N ALA A 62 -0.58 12.61 18.20
CA ALA A 62 -0.98 13.95 18.63
C ALA A 62 -1.55 13.94 20.06
N TYR A 63 -1.25 14.97 20.81
CA TYR A 63 -1.84 15.16 22.14
C TYR A 63 -3.34 15.38 22.03
N GLY A 64 -4.11 14.58 22.78
CA GLY A 64 -5.56 14.62 22.76
C GLY A 64 -6.16 15.67 23.70
N GLU A 65 -7.33 16.18 23.33
CA GLU A 65 -8.08 17.14 24.17
C GLU A 65 -8.50 16.54 25.53
N LYS A 66 -8.81 15.26 25.55
CA LYS A 66 -9.31 14.56 26.76
C LYS A 66 -8.30 14.50 27.92
N HIS A 67 -7.00 14.73 27.67
CA HIS A 67 -5.94 14.61 28.67
C HIS A 67 -5.37 15.96 29.06
N GLY A 68 -5.94 17.07 28.61
CA GLY A 68 -5.46 18.43 28.92
C GLY A 68 -4.06 18.75 28.38
N MET A 69 -3.51 17.88 27.54
CA MET A 69 -2.16 18.02 26.98
C MET A 69 -2.14 18.78 25.65
N ARG A 70 -3.29 19.00 25.03
CA ARG A 70 -3.37 19.71 23.76
C ARG A 70 -3.38 21.22 24.00
N ASP A 71 -2.42 21.90 23.40
CA ASP A 71 -2.43 23.35 23.30
C ASP A 71 -3.44 23.79 22.23
N THR A 72 -4.54 24.38 22.66
CA THR A 72 -5.64 24.86 21.79
C THR A 72 -5.28 26.14 21.04
N THR A 73 -4.17 26.81 21.38
CA THR A 73 -3.69 28.01 20.68
C THR A 73 -2.90 27.70 19.42
N VAL A 74 -2.49 26.43 19.24
CA VAL A 74 -1.74 26.00 18.06
C VAL A 74 -2.59 26.10 16.79
N THR A 75 -2.13 26.92 15.86
CA THR A 75 -2.79 27.14 14.57
C THR A 75 -2.54 26.01 13.59
N LYS A 76 -3.39 25.92 12.55
CA LYS A 76 -3.19 24.96 11.45
C LYS A 76 -1.87 25.17 10.72
N GLU A 77 -1.43 26.41 10.61
CA GLU A 77 -0.14 26.72 9.95
C GLU A 77 1.05 26.24 10.77
N GLN A 78 1.00 26.42 12.11
CA GLN A 78 2.01 25.87 13.00
C GLN A 78 2.04 24.33 12.94
N GLN A 79 0.89 23.67 12.82
CA GLN A 79 0.82 22.21 12.62
C GLN A 79 1.46 21.78 11.30
N ARG A 80 1.23 22.52 10.20
CA ARG A 80 1.87 22.25 8.91
C ARG A 80 3.38 22.39 9.02
N THR A 81 3.85 23.50 9.57
CA THR A 81 5.26 23.75 9.81
C THR A 81 5.92 22.65 10.67
N ALA A 82 5.20 22.15 11.68
CA ALA A 82 5.68 21.06 12.51
C ALA A 82 5.92 19.77 11.69
N ILE A 83 4.97 19.39 10.82
CA ILE A 83 5.14 18.21 9.96
C ILE A 83 6.30 18.39 8.98
N ASP A 84 6.42 19.58 8.39
CA ASP A 84 7.54 19.88 7.48
C ASP A 84 8.89 19.84 8.23
N ASN A 85 8.94 20.31 9.49
CA ASN A 85 10.12 20.21 10.33
C ASN A 85 10.46 18.77 10.72
N MET A 86 9.46 17.94 11.05
CA MET A 86 9.67 16.51 11.32
C MET A 86 10.24 15.80 10.07
N LEU A 87 9.68 16.08 8.89
CA LEU A 87 10.19 15.54 7.63
C LEU A 87 11.64 15.99 7.38
N ARG A 88 11.98 17.24 7.69
CA ARG A 88 13.33 17.77 7.58
C ARG A 88 14.28 17.05 8.54
N LEU A 89 13.90 16.85 9.81
CA LEU A 89 14.73 16.10 10.78
C LEU A 89 15.09 14.69 10.27
N VAL A 90 14.15 14.01 9.61
CA VAL A 90 14.44 12.72 8.98
C VAL A 90 15.37 12.86 7.79
N ARG A 91 15.17 13.85 6.91
CA ARG A 91 16.02 14.10 5.74
C ARG A 91 17.45 14.51 6.10
N ASP A 92 17.61 15.20 7.21
CA ASP A 92 18.92 15.67 7.70
C ASP A 92 19.75 14.53 8.33
N CYS A 93 19.18 13.33 8.54
CA CYS A 93 19.94 12.17 8.96
C CYS A 93 20.90 11.73 7.86
N PRO A 94 22.21 11.63 8.14
CA PRO A 94 23.21 11.30 7.11
C PRO A 94 23.00 9.95 6.42
N GLU A 95 22.36 9.00 7.10
CA GLU A 95 22.09 7.66 6.63
C GLU A 95 20.85 7.59 5.72
N VAL A 96 19.99 8.60 5.78
CA VAL A 96 18.76 8.63 4.97
C VAL A 96 19.09 9.04 3.53
N GLU A 97 18.60 8.30 2.57
CA GLU A 97 18.75 8.60 1.15
C GLU A 97 17.58 9.44 0.62
N SER A 98 16.36 9.09 1.01
CA SER A 98 15.14 9.77 0.57
C SER A 98 14.08 9.69 1.66
N ALA A 99 13.35 10.76 1.89
CA ALA A 99 12.20 10.78 2.78
C ALA A 99 11.08 11.64 2.23
N LEU A 100 9.83 11.20 2.46
CA LEU A 100 8.64 11.89 1.97
C LEU A 100 7.45 11.69 2.92
N LEU A 101 6.48 12.57 2.80
CA LEU A 101 5.23 12.45 3.50
C LEU A 101 4.25 11.61 2.68
N VAL A 102 3.72 10.55 3.27
CA VAL A 102 2.74 9.63 2.67
C VAL A 102 1.45 9.63 3.46
N GLN A 103 0.34 9.27 2.82
CA GLN A 103 -0.87 8.98 3.57
C GLN A 103 -0.74 7.64 4.32
N ASN A 104 -1.47 7.51 5.42
CA ASN A 104 -1.51 6.31 6.27
C ASN A 104 -1.83 5.02 5.48
N SER A 105 -2.62 5.11 4.40
CA SER A 105 -2.94 3.98 3.52
C SER A 105 -1.85 3.68 2.48
N SER A 106 -0.84 4.53 2.33
CA SER A 106 0.06 4.56 1.16
C SER A 106 1.41 3.89 1.43
N PHE A 107 1.43 2.76 2.13
CA PHE A 107 2.64 1.97 2.34
C PHE A 107 2.33 0.47 2.47
N PRO A 108 3.31 -0.42 2.23
CA PRO A 108 3.13 -1.86 2.30
C PRO A 108 2.61 -2.30 3.67
N ASN A 109 1.67 -3.21 3.68
CA ASN A 109 1.03 -3.71 4.90
C ASN A 109 0.42 -2.62 5.80
N GLY A 110 0.10 -1.46 5.24
CA GLY A 110 -0.60 -0.38 5.93
C GLY A 110 -1.98 -0.78 6.43
N GLY A 111 -2.42 -0.16 7.52
CA GLY A 111 -3.64 -0.54 8.23
C GLY A 111 -4.94 -0.28 7.48
N SER A 112 -4.95 0.65 6.52
CA SER A 112 -6.12 0.98 5.71
C SER A 112 -5.72 1.11 4.25
N TRP A 113 -6.69 1.05 3.36
CA TRP A 113 -6.49 1.38 1.96
C TRP A 113 -7.66 2.25 1.46
N ASN A 114 -7.36 3.13 0.52
CA ASN A 114 -8.38 3.93 -0.14
C ASN A 114 -8.74 3.25 -1.46
N GLY A 115 -10.02 2.88 -1.61
CA GLY A 115 -10.56 2.40 -2.87
C GLY A 115 -11.20 3.54 -3.64
N THR A 116 -10.99 3.55 -4.94
CA THR A 116 -11.62 4.48 -5.86
C THR A 116 -11.88 3.81 -7.20
N THR A 117 -12.69 4.45 -8.04
CA THR A 117 -13.03 3.93 -9.36
C THR A 117 -12.60 4.93 -10.41
N TYR A 118 -11.92 4.43 -11.44
CA TYR A 118 -11.57 5.22 -12.61
C TYR A 118 -12.25 4.65 -13.85
N TYR A 119 -12.55 5.53 -14.80
CA TYR A 119 -13.28 5.25 -16.02
C TYR A 119 -12.43 5.55 -17.24
N ALA A 120 -12.68 4.80 -18.32
CA ALA A 120 -11.98 5.01 -19.59
C ALA A 120 -12.41 6.30 -20.31
N ASP A 121 -13.66 6.74 -20.08
CA ASP A 121 -14.27 7.89 -20.74
C ASP A 121 -15.25 8.61 -19.80
N THR A 122 -15.94 9.63 -20.30
CA THR A 122 -16.96 10.40 -19.58
C THR A 122 -18.39 10.00 -19.95
N LEU A 123 -18.57 8.95 -20.74
CA LEU A 123 -19.90 8.47 -21.14
C LEU A 123 -20.64 7.93 -19.92
N LYS A 124 -21.87 8.37 -19.70
CA LYS A 124 -22.73 7.91 -18.59
C LYS A 124 -23.60 6.74 -19.05
N SER A 125 -22.99 5.66 -19.51
CA SER A 125 -23.69 4.43 -19.90
C SER A 125 -23.37 3.30 -18.92
N GLU A 126 -24.24 2.31 -18.80
CA GLU A 126 -23.99 1.10 -17.98
C GLU A 126 -22.81 0.28 -18.54
N GLU A 127 -22.48 0.45 -19.80
CA GLU A 127 -21.35 -0.21 -20.47
C GLU A 127 -20.03 0.53 -20.30
N ARG A 128 -20.00 1.65 -19.56
CA ARG A 128 -18.81 2.44 -19.33
C ARG A 128 -17.71 1.59 -18.67
N LYS A 129 -16.60 1.42 -19.38
CA LYS A 129 -15.49 0.64 -18.87
C LYS A 129 -14.86 1.32 -17.65
N TYR A 130 -14.69 0.59 -16.58
CA TYR A 130 -14.10 1.09 -15.33
C TYR A 130 -13.18 0.07 -14.69
N VAL A 131 -12.32 0.57 -13.80
CA VAL A 131 -11.46 -0.24 -12.93
C VAL A 131 -11.57 0.25 -11.50
N ASN A 132 -11.94 -0.65 -10.59
CA ASN A 132 -11.82 -0.42 -9.16
C ASN A 132 -10.36 -0.58 -8.77
N THR A 133 -9.81 0.39 -8.08
CA THR A 133 -8.39 0.47 -7.78
C THR A 133 -8.14 0.89 -6.35
N GLN A 134 -7.02 0.48 -5.80
CA GLN A 134 -6.45 1.10 -4.61
C GLN A 134 -5.81 2.44 -5.02
N GLU A 135 -5.79 3.40 -4.11
CA GLU A 135 -5.17 4.69 -4.33
C GLU A 135 -4.15 4.99 -3.22
N TYR A 136 -2.92 5.27 -3.63
CA TYR A 136 -1.87 5.81 -2.79
C TYR A 136 -1.69 7.30 -3.09
N THR A 137 -1.41 8.05 -2.05
CA THR A 137 -1.11 9.47 -2.19
C THR A 137 0.14 9.82 -1.40
N PHE A 138 1.04 10.56 -2.02
CA PHE A 138 2.21 11.10 -1.36
C PHE A 138 2.39 12.58 -1.68
N ASN A 139 3.20 13.25 -0.84
CA ASN A 139 3.57 14.64 -1.04
C ASN A 139 5.00 14.71 -1.61
N ASN A 140 5.17 15.39 -2.76
CA ASN A 140 6.46 15.54 -3.40
C ASN A 140 7.18 16.85 -3.03
N ALA A 141 6.70 17.60 -2.05
CA ALA A 141 7.38 18.78 -1.55
C ALA A 141 8.80 18.44 -1.11
N GLY A 142 9.75 19.28 -1.51
CA GLY A 142 11.17 19.04 -1.23
C GLY A 142 11.78 17.85 -1.97
N GLY A 143 11.21 17.45 -3.13
CA GLY A 143 11.76 16.40 -3.99
C GLY A 143 11.44 14.98 -3.56
N GLY A 144 10.42 14.77 -2.71
CA GLY A 144 9.98 13.43 -2.32
C GLY A 144 9.51 12.60 -3.52
N ASN A 145 10.03 11.38 -3.66
CA ASN A 145 9.67 10.43 -4.71
C ASN A 145 9.36 9.06 -4.11
N LEU A 146 8.07 8.69 -4.09
CA LEU A 146 7.60 7.45 -3.51
C LEU A 146 8.21 6.23 -4.21
N PHE A 147 8.34 6.27 -5.53
CA PHE A 147 8.89 5.15 -6.32
C PHE A 147 10.34 4.87 -5.91
N LYS A 148 11.15 5.91 -5.77
CA LYS A 148 12.54 5.80 -5.31
C LYS A 148 12.58 5.29 -3.87
N THR A 149 11.80 5.87 -2.97
CA THR A 149 11.79 5.49 -1.55
C THR A 149 11.34 4.04 -1.34
N TYR A 150 10.40 3.53 -2.17
CA TYR A 150 9.91 2.15 -2.08
C TYR A 150 10.65 1.18 -3.00
N GLY A 151 11.59 1.64 -3.82
CA GLY A 151 12.29 0.80 -4.79
C GLY A 151 11.43 0.32 -5.94
N MET A 152 10.32 1.00 -6.23
CA MET A 152 9.39 0.63 -7.30
C MET A 152 9.95 1.01 -8.67
N LYS A 153 9.80 0.12 -9.65
CA LYS A 153 10.40 0.28 -10.98
C LYS A 153 9.34 0.48 -12.07
N ASN A 154 9.75 1.20 -13.11
CA ASN A 154 8.96 1.35 -14.33
C ASN A 154 8.73 -0.01 -15.00
N ALA A 155 7.49 -0.31 -15.34
CA ALA A 155 7.11 -1.59 -15.93
C ALA A 155 7.61 -1.78 -17.36
N LEU A 156 7.75 -0.69 -18.11
CA LEU A 156 8.16 -0.73 -19.52
C LEU A 156 9.69 -0.74 -19.68
N THR A 157 10.40 0.02 -18.84
CA THR A 157 11.86 0.19 -19.00
C THR A 157 12.68 -0.56 -17.95
N GLY A 158 12.06 -0.96 -16.83
CA GLY A 158 12.75 -1.53 -15.67
C GLY A 158 13.56 -0.50 -14.86
N GLY A 159 13.60 0.76 -15.31
CA GLY A 159 14.34 1.85 -14.67
C GLY A 159 13.55 2.55 -13.56
N ASP A 160 14.11 3.62 -13.05
CA ASP A 160 13.49 4.47 -12.05
C ASP A 160 12.36 5.30 -12.66
N ILE A 161 11.43 5.73 -11.80
CA ILE A 161 10.32 6.60 -12.20
C ILE A 161 10.58 7.98 -11.61
N GLU A 162 10.73 8.95 -12.50
CA GLU A 162 10.88 10.33 -12.09
C GLU A 162 9.52 10.99 -11.84
N VAL A 163 9.47 11.84 -10.82
CA VAL A 163 8.26 12.58 -10.44
C VAL A 163 8.56 14.08 -10.60
N PRO A 164 7.97 14.76 -11.59
CA PRO A 164 8.13 16.21 -11.73
C PRO A 164 7.66 16.94 -10.47
N GLN A 165 8.33 18.02 -10.10
CA GLN A 165 7.97 18.82 -8.92
C GLN A 165 6.56 19.40 -9.00
N ASP A 166 6.08 19.70 -10.20
CA ASP A 166 4.74 20.22 -10.49
C ASP A 166 3.66 19.15 -10.70
N ALA A 167 4.01 17.85 -10.53
CA ALA A 167 3.13 16.71 -10.82
C ALA A 167 1.76 16.82 -10.13
N GLY A 168 1.73 17.25 -8.87
CA GLY A 168 0.48 17.39 -8.09
C GLY A 168 -0.44 18.51 -8.60
N GLY A 169 0.08 19.48 -9.37
CA GLY A 169 -0.71 20.53 -10.04
C GLY A 169 -1.22 20.15 -11.42
N ARG A 170 -0.66 19.09 -12.02
CA ARG A 170 -0.96 18.67 -13.41
C ARG A 170 -1.98 17.55 -13.52
N ASN A 171 -2.59 17.09 -12.43
CA ASN A 171 -3.46 15.92 -12.40
C ASN A 171 -2.81 14.64 -12.97
N LEU A 172 -1.48 14.53 -12.84
CA LEU A 172 -0.75 13.35 -13.23
C LEU A 172 -1.03 12.21 -12.26
N ILE A 173 -1.16 11.01 -12.82
CA ILE A 173 -1.26 9.76 -12.05
C ILE A 173 -0.24 8.75 -12.55
N TYR A 174 0.13 7.85 -11.66
CA TYR A 174 0.98 6.71 -11.95
C TYR A 174 0.15 5.46 -11.70
N VAL A 175 0.23 4.47 -12.58
CA VAL A 175 -0.64 3.31 -12.53
C VAL A 175 0.18 2.01 -12.53
N SER A 176 -0.33 0.96 -11.85
CA SER A 176 0.30 -0.36 -11.91
C SER A 176 0.05 -1.04 -13.27
N GLU A 177 0.87 -2.04 -13.60
CA GLU A 177 0.65 -2.88 -14.79
C GLU A 177 -0.74 -3.50 -14.79
N ASN A 178 -1.19 -3.99 -13.63
CA ASN A 178 -2.50 -4.59 -13.46
C ASN A 178 -3.62 -3.58 -13.82
N PHE A 179 -3.53 -2.34 -13.35
CA PHE A 179 -4.47 -1.30 -13.75
C PHE A 179 -4.46 -1.04 -15.26
N ALA A 180 -3.26 -0.88 -15.85
CA ALA A 180 -3.13 -0.59 -17.27
C ALA A 180 -3.71 -1.72 -18.15
N ARG A 181 -3.45 -2.99 -17.79
CA ARG A 181 -4.02 -4.14 -18.50
C ARG A 181 -5.54 -4.23 -18.37
N HIS A 182 -6.09 -4.00 -17.20
CA HIS A 182 -7.54 -4.01 -16.98
C HIS A 182 -8.23 -2.87 -17.74
N MET A 183 -7.65 -1.66 -17.71
CA MET A 183 -8.24 -0.49 -18.34
C MET A 183 -8.09 -0.50 -19.87
N PHE A 184 -6.90 -0.83 -20.38
CA PHE A 184 -6.55 -0.65 -21.79
C PHE A 184 -6.19 -1.94 -22.53
N GLY A 185 -6.11 -3.09 -21.85
CA GLY A 185 -5.67 -4.35 -22.43
C GLY A 185 -4.16 -4.43 -22.71
N THR A 186 -3.40 -3.41 -22.32
CA THR A 186 -1.95 -3.29 -22.55
C THR A 186 -1.29 -2.55 -21.41
N THR A 187 0.02 -2.76 -21.23
CA THR A 187 0.85 -1.97 -20.30
C THR A 187 1.32 -0.65 -20.89
N ASP A 188 1.24 -0.48 -22.21
CA ASP A 188 1.54 0.79 -22.89
C ASP A 188 0.36 1.78 -22.72
N ALA A 189 0.39 2.48 -21.59
CA ALA A 189 -0.69 3.39 -21.19
C ALA A 189 -0.19 4.82 -20.89
N VAL A 190 1.09 5.11 -21.04
CA VAL A 190 1.66 6.45 -20.81
C VAL A 190 1.01 7.46 -21.75
N GLY A 191 0.63 8.62 -21.21
CA GLY A 191 -0.05 9.71 -21.94
C GLY A 191 -1.55 9.48 -22.16
N LYS A 192 -2.09 8.29 -21.89
CA LYS A 192 -3.55 8.05 -21.94
C LYS A 192 -4.23 8.73 -20.77
N LYS A 193 -5.51 9.05 -20.95
CA LYS A 193 -6.35 9.69 -19.94
C LYS A 193 -7.34 8.70 -19.35
N VAL A 194 -7.59 8.86 -18.06
CA VAL A 194 -8.69 8.21 -17.33
C VAL A 194 -9.43 9.25 -16.52
N TYR A 195 -10.63 8.94 -16.08
CA TYR A 195 -11.53 9.88 -15.44
C TYR A 195 -11.92 9.36 -14.05
N ASP A 196 -11.89 10.23 -13.05
CA ASP A 196 -12.38 9.89 -11.73
C ASP A 196 -13.93 9.93 -11.64
N TYR A 197 -14.48 9.62 -10.48
CA TYR A 197 -15.94 9.62 -10.24
C TYR A 197 -16.61 11.00 -10.42
N ARG A 198 -15.81 12.09 -10.52
CA ARG A 198 -16.28 13.46 -10.83
C ARG A 198 -16.00 13.85 -12.27
N ASP A 199 -15.72 12.89 -13.12
CA ASP A 199 -15.37 13.09 -14.54
C ASP A 199 -14.15 14.00 -14.77
N ARG A 200 -13.26 14.15 -13.77
CA ARG A 200 -12.00 14.87 -13.94
C ARG A 200 -11.00 13.98 -14.65
N ALA A 201 -10.39 14.54 -15.71
CA ALA A 201 -9.36 13.84 -16.45
C ALA A 201 -8.03 13.80 -15.68
N HIS A 202 -7.41 12.63 -15.70
CA HIS A 202 -6.06 12.38 -15.18
C HIS A 202 -5.23 11.75 -16.27
N GLU A 203 -4.01 12.26 -16.48
CA GLU A 203 -3.07 11.74 -17.45
C GLU A 203 -2.12 10.74 -16.78
N ILE A 204 -1.88 9.62 -17.44
CA ILE A 204 -0.96 8.58 -16.95
C ILE A 204 0.48 9.01 -17.28
N ALA A 205 1.26 9.33 -16.25
CA ALA A 205 2.65 9.76 -16.37
C ALA A 205 3.62 8.58 -16.52
N ALA A 206 3.36 7.47 -15.82
CA ALA A 206 4.15 6.25 -15.96
C ALA A 206 3.33 5.02 -15.53
N VAL A 207 3.77 3.85 -15.99
CA VAL A 207 3.29 2.54 -15.54
C VAL A 207 4.38 1.89 -14.71
N PHE A 208 4.08 1.50 -13.48
CA PHE A 208 5.00 0.80 -12.59
C PHE A 208 4.66 -0.69 -12.49
N LYS A 209 5.65 -1.50 -12.12
CA LYS A 209 5.46 -2.93 -11.90
C LYS A 209 4.42 -3.18 -10.83
N ASP A 210 3.68 -4.26 -10.97
CA ASP A 210 2.64 -4.61 -10.03
C ASP A 210 3.15 -4.61 -8.59
N TYR A 211 2.32 -4.03 -7.72
CA TYR A 211 2.63 -3.78 -6.33
C TYR A 211 1.68 -4.58 -5.43
N LYS A 212 2.23 -5.28 -4.47
CA LYS A 212 1.48 -6.08 -3.53
C LYS A 212 1.31 -5.32 -2.21
N HIS A 213 0.09 -4.91 -1.91
CA HIS A 213 -0.20 -4.14 -0.70
C HIS A 213 -0.07 -4.99 0.57
N ARG A 214 -0.60 -6.22 0.55
CA ARG A 214 -0.52 -7.17 1.66
C ARG A 214 -0.14 -8.56 1.18
N ASP A 215 0.65 -9.27 1.98
CA ASP A 215 1.20 -10.58 1.61
C ASP A 215 0.13 -11.65 1.35
N PHE A 216 -1.01 -11.56 2.02
CA PHE A 216 -2.11 -12.53 1.91
C PHE A 216 -3.20 -12.12 0.90
N GLU A 217 -3.13 -10.91 0.34
CA GLU A 217 -4.09 -10.43 -0.64
C GLU A 217 -3.56 -10.61 -2.06
N PRO A 218 -4.45 -10.74 -3.06
CA PRO A 218 -4.04 -10.67 -4.46
C PRO A 218 -3.52 -9.28 -4.80
N ILE A 219 -2.80 -9.18 -5.91
CA ILE A 219 -2.38 -7.88 -6.44
C ILE A 219 -3.60 -7.17 -7.03
N TYR A 220 -3.96 -6.04 -6.41
CA TYR A 220 -5.02 -5.17 -6.90
C TYR A 220 -4.48 -4.11 -7.87
N PRO A 221 -5.31 -3.62 -8.80
CA PRO A 221 -4.99 -2.41 -9.53
C PRO A 221 -4.67 -1.27 -8.56
N LEU A 222 -3.55 -0.58 -8.78
CA LEU A 222 -3.10 0.51 -7.92
C LEU A 222 -2.85 1.77 -8.75
N ILE A 223 -3.32 2.89 -8.22
CA ILE A 223 -2.99 4.23 -8.71
C ILE A 223 -2.23 4.97 -7.62
N ILE A 224 -1.21 5.71 -8.03
CA ILE A 224 -0.46 6.60 -7.16
C ILE A 224 -0.67 8.03 -7.63
N ARG A 225 -1.09 8.90 -6.70
CA ARG A 225 -1.30 10.33 -6.95
C ARG A 225 -0.27 11.15 -6.18
N VAL A 226 0.13 12.23 -6.81
CA VAL A 226 0.99 13.23 -6.19
C VAL A 226 0.13 14.36 -5.64
N ASN A 227 0.45 14.80 -4.43
CA ASN A 227 -0.19 15.96 -3.82
C ASN A 227 0.89 16.97 -3.42
N ASN A 228 0.72 18.22 -3.82
CA ASN A 228 1.67 19.29 -3.48
C ASN A 228 1.34 19.98 -2.14
N LYS A 229 0.20 19.69 -1.55
CA LYS A 229 -0.25 20.33 -0.32
C LYS A 229 -0.54 19.32 0.76
N VAL A 230 0.00 19.54 1.93
CA VAL A 230 -0.38 18.82 3.13
C VAL A 230 -1.72 19.36 3.62
N GLY A 231 -2.74 18.53 3.62
CA GLY A 231 -4.02 18.87 4.22
C GLY A 231 -3.85 19.06 5.72
N VAL A 232 -4.40 20.14 6.29
CA VAL A 232 -4.31 20.43 7.73
C VAL A 232 -5.66 20.20 8.39
N GLY A 233 -5.65 19.49 9.52
CA GLY A 233 -6.85 19.22 10.29
C GLY A 233 -6.54 18.49 11.60
N PRO A 234 -7.55 18.32 12.49
CA PRO A 234 -7.33 17.72 13.80
C PRO A 234 -6.83 16.27 13.78
N TYR A 235 -6.96 15.60 12.63
CA TYR A 235 -6.58 14.19 12.46
C TYR A 235 -5.33 14.00 11.57
N MET A 236 -4.49 15.03 11.43
CA MET A 236 -3.30 14.95 10.57
C MET A 236 -2.38 13.79 10.92
N HIS A 237 -2.18 13.52 12.22
CA HIS A 237 -1.37 12.40 12.72
C HIS A 237 -1.92 11.02 12.35
N TRP A 238 -3.21 10.93 11.98
CA TRP A 238 -3.83 9.71 11.47
C TRP A 238 -3.79 9.62 9.95
N THR A 239 -3.64 10.77 9.30
CA THR A 239 -3.70 10.88 7.85
C THR A 239 -2.33 10.72 7.20
N TYR A 240 -1.27 11.20 7.87
CA TYR A 240 0.07 11.26 7.31
C TYR A 240 1.10 10.51 8.15
N MET A 241 2.11 10.01 7.44
CA MET A 241 3.31 9.38 8.00
C MET A 241 4.51 9.81 7.17
N ILE A 242 5.70 9.66 7.71
CA ILE A 242 6.95 9.89 6.98
C ILE A 242 7.51 8.53 6.58
N ALA A 243 7.58 8.27 5.28
CA ALA A 243 8.27 7.12 4.73
C ALA A 243 9.67 7.53 4.28
N PHE A 244 10.66 6.68 4.50
CA PHE A 244 12.02 6.94 4.07
C PHE A 244 12.79 5.64 3.82
N ASN A 245 13.89 5.76 3.06
CA ASN A 245 14.83 4.67 2.87
C ASN A 245 16.24 5.10 3.29
N LEU A 246 17.00 4.13 3.79
CA LEU A 246 18.39 4.30 4.14
C LEU A 246 19.30 4.11 2.92
N LYS A 247 20.48 4.70 2.98
CA LYS A 247 21.55 4.45 2.03
C LYS A 247 22.03 3.00 2.14
N LYS A 248 22.51 2.44 1.03
CA LYS A 248 23.02 1.08 1.01
C LYS A 248 24.21 0.92 1.97
N GLY A 249 24.20 -0.19 2.72
CA GLY A 249 25.30 -0.54 3.64
C GLY A 249 25.22 0.14 5.00
N VAL A 250 24.15 0.85 5.31
CA VAL A 250 23.90 1.37 6.66
C VAL A 250 23.57 0.20 7.59
N ASP A 251 24.16 0.22 8.79
CA ASP A 251 23.74 -0.66 9.88
C ASP A 251 22.38 -0.19 10.42
N GLU A 252 21.33 -0.96 10.14
CA GLU A 252 19.96 -0.60 10.46
C GLU A 252 19.71 -0.54 11.97
N ASP A 253 20.29 -1.46 12.75
CA ASP A 253 20.08 -1.50 14.20
C ASP A 253 20.78 -0.30 14.87
N ALA A 254 22.00 0.01 14.46
CA ALA A 254 22.71 1.20 14.94
C ALA A 254 21.99 2.50 14.54
N PHE A 255 21.44 2.56 13.34
CA PHE A 255 20.62 3.70 12.91
C PHE A 255 19.39 3.88 13.78
N VAL A 256 18.62 2.81 14.02
CA VAL A 256 17.40 2.86 14.85
C VAL A 256 17.73 3.32 16.27
N GLU A 257 18.77 2.76 16.90
CA GLU A 257 19.17 3.15 18.24
C GLU A 257 19.54 4.65 18.31
N ARG A 258 20.37 5.12 17.37
CA ARG A 258 20.73 6.53 17.29
C ARG A 258 19.53 7.44 17.03
N PHE A 259 18.66 7.06 16.09
CA PHE A 259 17.46 7.81 15.75
C PHE A 259 16.54 8.00 16.95
N GLU A 260 16.26 6.92 17.67
CA GLU A 260 15.41 6.92 18.88
C GLU A 260 16.00 7.80 20.00
N LYS A 261 17.33 7.81 20.13
CA LYS A 261 18.04 8.54 21.18
C LYS A 261 18.24 10.02 20.85
N GLU A 262 18.56 10.37 19.62
CA GLU A 262 19.04 11.69 19.24
C GLU A 262 18.06 12.50 18.40
N VAL A 263 17.24 11.84 17.56
CA VAL A 263 16.36 12.51 16.61
C VAL A 263 14.91 12.56 17.11
N ALA A 264 14.37 11.43 17.54
CA ALA A 264 12.99 11.29 17.97
C ALA A 264 12.57 12.26 19.10
N PRO A 265 13.41 12.56 20.12
CA PRO A 265 13.06 13.53 21.16
C PRO A 265 12.82 14.95 20.64
N ASN A 266 13.40 15.31 19.50
CA ASN A 266 13.23 16.63 18.87
C ASN A 266 11.96 16.74 18.01
N MET A 267 11.14 15.68 17.94
CA MET A 267 9.90 15.65 17.15
C MET A 267 8.64 16.03 17.93
N ALA A 268 8.77 16.52 19.17
CA ALA A 268 7.66 17.03 19.94
C ALA A 268 7.41 18.51 19.60
N MET A 269 6.41 18.80 18.75
CA MET A 269 6.10 20.17 18.31
C MET A 269 4.64 20.33 17.85
N ALA A 270 4.05 21.47 18.15
CA ALA A 270 2.70 21.86 17.70
C ALA A 270 1.62 20.77 17.93
N ASN A 271 1.61 20.17 19.11
CA ASN A 271 0.76 19.07 19.53
C ASN A 271 1.07 17.71 18.90
N PHE A 272 2.11 17.57 18.06
CA PHE A 272 2.59 16.30 17.55
C PHE A 272 3.80 15.80 18.35
N PHE A 273 3.99 14.48 18.33
CA PHE A 273 5.14 13.82 18.92
C PHE A 273 5.50 12.55 18.13
N TYR A 274 6.73 12.10 18.24
CA TYR A 274 7.17 10.81 17.74
C TYR A 274 6.40 9.69 18.44
N ASP A 275 5.75 8.81 17.67
CA ASP A 275 5.06 7.63 18.21
C ASP A 275 5.97 6.40 18.09
N ARG A 276 6.34 6.05 16.88
CA ARG A 276 7.20 4.89 16.62
C ARG A 276 7.82 4.90 15.24
N LEU A 277 8.90 4.13 15.10
CA LEU A 277 9.55 3.79 13.84
C LEU A 277 9.28 2.33 13.52
N LEU A 278 8.84 2.04 12.29
CA LEU A 278 8.52 0.69 11.81
C LEU A 278 9.28 0.43 10.51
N SER A 279 10.05 -0.66 10.45
CA SER A 279 10.56 -1.14 9.16
C SER A 279 9.42 -1.79 8.36
N PHE A 280 9.53 -1.81 7.04
CA PHE A 280 8.53 -2.46 6.18
C PHE A 280 8.40 -3.95 6.51
N ASP A 281 9.50 -4.63 6.81
CA ASP A 281 9.50 -6.03 7.22
C ASP A 281 8.81 -6.26 8.59
N LYS A 282 9.17 -5.48 9.63
CA LYS A 282 8.51 -5.61 10.95
C LYS A 282 7.01 -5.29 10.88
N GLN A 283 6.61 -4.38 10.00
CA GLN A 283 5.20 -4.06 9.81
C GLN A 283 4.42 -5.24 9.23
N ARG A 284 4.99 -5.95 8.29
CA ARG A 284 4.44 -7.18 7.72
C ARG A 284 4.17 -8.23 8.79
N THR A 285 5.17 -8.52 9.62
CA THR A 285 5.06 -9.53 10.68
C THR A 285 4.08 -9.14 11.79
N THR A 286 3.98 -7.86 12.12
CA THR A 286 3.04 -7.36 13.13
C THR A 286 1.58 -7.51 12.65
N TRP A 287 1.31 -7.19 11.40
CA TRP A 287 -0.02 -7.36 10.80
C TRP A 287 -0.43 -8.83 10.69
N ALA A 288 0.47 -9.69 10.26
CA ALA A 288 0.22 -11.12 10.18
C ALA A 288 -0.16 -11.70 11.54
N LYS A 289 0.49 -11.29 12.62
CA LYS A 289 0.15 -11.70 13.99
C LYS A 289 -1.21 -11.15 14.46
N GLN A 290 -1.56 -9.92 14.10
CA GLN A 290 -2.84 -9.31 14.50
C GLN A 290 -4.03 -9.85 13.72
N SER A 291 -3.84 -10.25 12.48
CA SER A 291 -4.90 -10.81 11.62
C SER A 291 -5.18 -12.29 11.89
N GLY A 292 -4.41 -12.96 12.77
CA GLY A 292 -4.56 -14.38 13.06
C GLY A 292 -4.18 -15.29 11.88
N THR A 293 -3.35 -14.79 10.96
CA THR A 293 -2.97 -15.50 9.73
C THR A 293 -1.71 -16.37 9.92
N TYR A 294 -1.20 -16.52 11.17
CA TYR A 294 -0.13 -17.45 11.56
C TYR A 294 -0.52 -18.19 12.83
#